data_e1c1101dcf63b9d7e64ff6b80dbb2b2d
#
_entry.id   e1c1101dcf63b9d7e64ff6b80dbb2b2d
#
_cell.length_a   1.000
_cell.length_b   1.000
_cell.length_c   1.000
_cell.angle_alpha   90.00
_cell.angle_beta   90.00
_cell.angle_gamma   90.00
#
_symmetry.space_group_name_H-M   'P 1'
#
loop_
_entity.id
_entity.type
_entity.pdbx_description
1 polymer ?
#
loop_
_entity_poly.entity_id
_entity_poly.type
_entity_poly.pdbx_seq_one_letter_code
_entity_poly.pdbx_strand_id
1 'polypeptide(L)'
;MKGDSPVPESREILTVEDVSVRLSGRAILDGVSFRVRAGEFTGLIGSNGAGKTTLFRVILGLQPPAAGRVLVGGRPRSRRNSLIGYVPQKFMIDPDAPLRARDLVALGVDGQRLGFALPSRDRANLVEEMLAAVDATHFADTRVGNLSGGEQQRVLIAHALVSQPRLLLLDEPLANLDLASSQEIVALLSRISKERDIAVLISAHEMNPLLPVMDRIVYMAAGRAASGPADEVIRTDVLSELYGQHVDVLRVQGRVLVVAGGADADPEAAGHHHHHVEIVS
;
A
#
# COMPACT_ATOMS: atom_id res chain seq x y z
N MET A 1 9.40 -36.93 23.71
CA MET A 1 9.75 -35.50 23.74
C MET A 1 10.20 -35.14 22.34
N LYS A 2 9.31 -34.61 21.52
CA LYS A 2 9.65 -34.02 20.21
C LYS A 2 10.00 -32.57 20.46
N GLY A 3 11.24 -32.19 20.19
CA GLY A 3 11.72 -30.83 20.34
C GLY A 3 10.97 -29.88 19.39
N ASP A 4 10.40 -28.88 19.99
CA ASP A 4 9.85 -27.71 19.30
C ASP A 4 11.06 -26.95 18.73
N SER A 5 11.29 -27.09 17.43
CA SER A 5 12.32 -26.32 16.76
C SER A 5 11.84 -24.87 16.68
N PRO A 6 12.60 -23.89 17.17
CA PRO A 6 12.20 -22.49 17.03
C PRO A 6 12.10 -22.16 15.55
N VAL A 7 10.92 -21.70 15.12
CA VAL A 7 10.69 -21.10 13.81
C VAL A 7 11.71 -19.97 13.67
N PRO A 8 12.53 -19.93 12.61
CA PRO A 8 13.55 -18.91 12.48
C PRO A 8 12.91 -17.52 12.45
N GLU A 9 13.29 -16.64 13.39
CA GLU A 9 12.89 -15.23 13.51
C GLU A 9 13.26 -14.37 12.27
N SER A 10 13.84 -14.98 11.25
CA SER A 10 14.48 -14.30 10.11
C SER A 10 13.54 -13.90 8.94
N ARG A 11 12.21 -14.01 9.09
CA ARG A 11 11.29 -13.65 8.00
C ARG A 11 10.68 -12.25 8.09
N GLU A 12 10.90 -11.50 9.16
CA GLU A 12 10.39 -10.15 9.29
C GLU A 12 11.20 -9.18 8.42
N ILE A 13 10.54 -8.59 7.42
CA ILE A 13 11.16 -7.62 6.54
C ILE A 13 10.93 -6.17 6.99
N LEU A 14 9.79 -5.92 7.64
CA LEU A 14 9.45 -4.62 8.23
C LEU A 14 8.98 -4.84 9.66
N THR A 15 9.56 -4.06 10.59
CA THR A 15 9.11 -3.98 11.98
C THR A 15 8.91 -2.51 12.34
N VAL A 16 7.71 -2.17 12.76
CA VAL A 16 7.31 -0.86 13.27
C VAL A 16 6.96 -1.02 14.74
N GLU A 17 7.63 -0.30 15.63
CA GLU A 17 7.48 -0.44 17.08
C GLU A 17 7.23 0.94 17.72
N ASP A 18 6.04 1.09 18.30
CA ASP A 18 5.57 2.25 19.08
C ASP A 18 5.82 3.61 18.40
N VAL A 19 5.66 3.62 17.06
CA VAL A 19 5.94 4.79 16.25
C VAL A 19 4.90 5.88 16.48
N SER A 20 5.39 7.03 16.98
CA SER A 20 4.60 8.24 17.15
C SER A 20 5.19 9.39 16.32
N VAL A 21 4.32 10.20 15.73
CA VAL A 21 4.70 11.37 14.93
C VAL A 21 3.83 12.56 15.29
N ARG A 22 4.48 13.72 15.50
CA ARG A 22 3.79 15.00 15.68
C ARG A 22 4.17 15.97 14.58
N LEU A 23 3.17 16.64 13.98
CA LEU A 23 3.36 17.68 12.99
C LEU A 23 2.62 18.95 13.44
N SER A 24 3.32 20.06 13.52
CA SER A 24 2.75 21.35 13.97
C SER A 24 1.93 21.23 15.27
N GLY A 25 2.44 20.45 16.23
CA GLY A 25 1.80 20.22 17.54
C GLY A 25 0.70 19.15 17.54
N ARG A 26 0.23 18.68 16.40
CA ARG A 26 -0.81 17.63 16.29
C ARG A 26 -0.17 16.24 16.26
N ALA A 27 -0.72 15.31 17.03
CA ALA A 27 -0.38 13.89 16.89
C ALA A 27 -0.97 13.37 15.56
N ILE A 28 -0.10 12.82 14.70
CA ILE A 28 -0.48 12.20 13.43
C ILE A 28 -0.42 10.69 13.53
N LEU A 29 0.60 10.17 14.22
CA LEU A 29 0.72 8.77 14.61
C LEU A 29 0.92 8.69 16.11
N ASP A 30 0.29 7.70 16.75
CA ASP A 30 0.31 7.50 18.19
C ASP A 30 0.49 6.02 18.52
N GLY A 31 1.73 5.63 18.85
CA GLY A 31 2.09 4.28 19.28
C GLY A 31 1.84 3.17 18.24
N VAL A 32 2.00 3.47 16.94
CA VAL A 32 1.74 2.50 15.86
C VAL A 32 2.76 1.37 15.90
N SER A 33 2.26 0.11 15.99
CA SER A 33 3.09 -1.10 16.04
C SER A 33 2.53 -2.17 15.14
N PHE A 34 3.35 -2.72 14.23
CA PHE A 34 3.02 -3.88 13.39
C PHE A 34 4.28 -4.46 12.75
N ARG A 35 4.13 -5.64 12.13
CA ARG A 35 5.20 -6.34 11.43
C ARG A 35 4.71 -6.87 10.09
N VAL A 36 5.61 -6.92 9.10
CA VAL A 36 5.36 -7.52 7.78
C VAL A 36 6.45 -8.54 7.49
N ARG A 37 6.06 -9.72 7.03
CA ARG A 37 6.97 -10.83 6.70
C ARG A 37 7.31 -10.86 5.21
N ALA A 38 8.41 -11.51 4.86
CA ALA A 38 8.74 -11.77 3.45
C ALA A 38 7.61 -12.55 2.77
N GLY A 39 7.26 -12.18 1.53
CA GLY A 39 6.17 -12.78 0.77
C GLY A 39 4.76 -12.50 1.30
N GLU A 40 4.61 -11.69 2.37
CA GLU A 40 3.30 -11.34 2.95
C GLU A 40 2.67 -10.16 2.21
N PHE A 41 1.39 -10.26 1.86
CA PHE A 41 0.60 -9.18 1.28
C PHE A 41 -0.20 -8.48 2.38
N THR A 42 0.22 -7.28 2.75
CA THR A 42 -0.39 -6.50 3.83
C THR A 42 -1.11 -5.26 3.29
N GLY A 43 -2.39 -5.11 3.64
CA GLY A 43 -3.16 -3.89 3.38
C GLY A 43 -3.02 -2.88 4.53
N LEU A 44 -2.63 -1.64 4.22
CA LEU A 44 -2.64 -0.49 5.13
C LEU A 44 -3.92 0.32 4.87
N ILE A 45 -4.97 0.05 5.62
CA ILE A 45 -6.30 0.57 5.40
C ILE A 45 -6.61 1.70 6.37
N GLY A 46 -7.33 2.71 5.92
CA GLY A 46 -7.80 3.82 6.75
C GLY A 46 -8.30 4.98 5.90
N SER A 47 -9.12 5.83 6.51
CA SER A 47 -9.66 7.02 5.87
C SER A 47 -8.56 8.02 5.49
N ASN A 48 -8.91 9.01 4.67
CA ASN A 48 -8.01 10.12 4.38
C ASN A 48 -7.66 10.86 5.66
N GLY A 49 -6.37 11.18 5.84
CA GLY A 49 -5.88 11.80 7.07
C GLY A 49 -5.59 10.84 8.23
N ALA A 50 -5.82 9.53 8.11
CA ALA A 50 -5.50 8.55 9.15
C ALA A 50 -3.99 8.40 9.45
N GLY A 51 -3.11 8.98 8.61
CA GLY A 51 -1.67 8.94 8.82
C GLY A 51 -0.90 7.98 7.90
N LYS A 52 -1.56 7.31 6.93
CA LYS A 52 -0.94 6.31 6.04
C LYS A 52 0.32 6.83 5.33
N THR A 53 0.22 7.96 4.63
CA THR A 53 1.37 8.58 3.93
C THR A 53 2.45 9.04 4.92
N THR A 54 2.08 9.51 6.11
CA THR A 54 3.04 9.86 7.15
C THR A 54 3.81 8.63 7.63
N LEU A 55 3.13 7.51 7.83
CA LEU A 55 3.75 6.23 8.18
C LEU A 55 4.72 5.77 7.08
N PHE A 56 4.34 5.86 5.81
CA PHE A 56 5.25 5.55 4.69
C PHE A 56 6.49 6.45 4.69
N ARG A 57 6.33 7.76 4.92
CA ARG A 57 7.48 8.68 5.04
C ARG A 57 8.41 8.29 6.21
N VAL A 58 7.84 7.80 7.33
CA VAL A 58 8.65 7.28 8.44
C VAL A 58 9.39 6.01 8.01
N ILE A 59 8.73 5.04 7.37
CA ILE A 59 9.35 3.80 6.91
C ILE A 59 10.46 4.10 5.89
N LEU A 60 10.23 5.01 4.97
CA LEU A 60 11.21 5.45 3.96
C LEU A 60 12.37 6.27 4.55
N GLY A 61 12.34 6.62 5.83
CA GLY A 61 13.36 7.45 6.44
C GLY A 61 13.30 8.93 6.07
N LEU A 62 12.22 9.36 5.41
CA LEU A 62 12.01 10.76 5.00
C LEU A 62 11.57 11.64 6.16
N GLN A 63 10.97 11.02 7.18
CA GLN A 63 10.51 11.68 8.40
C GLN A 63 10.98 10.93 9.64
N PRO A 64 11.62 11.59 10.62
CA PRO A 64 11.92 10.96 11.90
C PRO A 64 10.64 10.79 12.74
N PRO A 65 10.44 9.67 13.45
CA PRO A 65 9.41 9.57 14.47
C PRO A 65 9.79 10.39 15.70
N ALA A 66 8.80 10.85 16.45
CA ALA A 66 9.00 11.49 17.77
C ALA A 66 9.30 10.44 18.86
N ALA A 67 8.75 9.23 18.72
CA ALA A 67 9.02 8.07 19.56
C ALA A 67 8.92 6.79 18.73
N GLY A 68 9.46 5.69 19.26
CA GLY A 68 9.46 4.39 18.60
C GLY A 68 10.56 4.23 17.56
N ARG A 69 10.51 3.10 16.83
CA ARG A 69 11.52 2.77 15.83
C ARG A 69 10.95 1.97 14.68
N VAL A 70 11.66 2.04 13.54
CA VAL A 70 11.36 1.22 12.34
C VAL A 70 12.62 0.48 11.93
N LEU A 71 12.48 -0.83 11.72
CA LEU A 71 13.53 -1.70 11.21
C LEU A 71 13.10 -2.24 9.84
N VAL A 72 14.04 -2.28 8.90
CA VAL A 72 13.86 -2.88 7.58
C VAL A 72 14.96 -3.90 7.36
N GLY A 73 14.58 -5.17 7.16
CA GLY A 73 15.53 -6.28 7.12
C GLY A 73 16.35 -6.39 8.41
N GLY A 74 15.73 -6.12 9.57
CA GLY A 74 16.36 -6.14 10.89
C GLY A 74 17.30 -4.97 11.19
N ARG A 75 17.43 -3.99 10.28
CA ARG A 75 18.31 -2.82 10.44
C ARG A 75 17.50 -1.53 10.61
N PRO A 76 17.98 -0.56 11.37
CA PRO A 76 17.35 0.75 11.46
C PRO A 76 17.12 1.35 10.06
N ARG A 77 15.94 1.97 9.88
CA ARG A 77 15.59 2.60 8.62
C ARG A 77 16.64 3.61 8.15
N SER A 78 16.81 3.71 6.84
CA SER A 78 17.71 4.66 6.19
C SER A 78 17.07 5.23 4.93
N ARG A 79 17.38 6.47 4.57
CA ARG A 79 16.94 7.09 3.31
C ARG A 79 17.44 6.35 2.06
N ARG A 80 18.54 5.60 2.18
CA ARG A 80 19.12 4.77 1.10
C ARG A 80 18.97 3.30 1.46
N ASN A 81 17.74 2.83 1.54
CA ASN A 81 17.50 1.41 1.80
C ASN A 81 17.16 0.69 0.49
N SER A 82 18.13 -0.05 -0.04
CA SER A 82 17.96 -0.84 -1.28
C SER A 82 16.94 -1.98 -1.15
N LEU A 83 16.52 -2.30 0.09
CA LEU A 83 15.52 -3.33 0.33
C LEU A 83 14.08 -2.85 0.05
N ILE A 84 13.87 -1.54 -0.15
CA ILE A 84 12.54 -0.96 -0.36
C ILE A 84 12.39 -0.48 -1.80
N GLY A 85 11.37 -0.98 -2.50
CA GLY A 85 10.79 -0.36 -3.68
C GLY A 85 9.59 0.50 -3.28
N TYR A 86 9.47 1.69 -3.82
CA TYR A 86 8.38 2.60 -3.48
C TYR A 86 7.64 3.11 -4.71
N VAL A 87 6.32 2.98 -4.68
CA VAL A 87 5.40 3.53 -5.68
C VAL A 87 4.59 4.63 -5.00
N PRO A 88 4.82 5.90 -5.34
CA PRO A 88 4.11 7.03 -4.74
C PRO A 88 2.69 7.16 -5.29
N GLN A 89 1.78 7.76 -4.50
CA GLN A 89 0.41 8.05 -4.91
C GLN A 89 0.32 8.93 -6.17
N LYS A 90 1.21 9.89 -6.29
CA LYS A 90 1.29 10.79 -7.45
C LYS A 90 2.69 10.72 -8.04
N PHE A 91 2.77 10.23 -9.24
CA PHE A 91 3.98 10.32 -10.04
C PHE A 91 3.69 11.31 -11.16
N MET A 92 4.22 12.53 -11.00
CA MET A 92 3.99 13.60 -11.98
C MET A 92 5.05 13.47 -13.08
N ILE A 93 4.65 12.92 -14.21
CA ILE A 93 5.39 12.99 -15.47
C ILE A 93 4.68 14.04 -16.32
N ASP A 94 5.45 14.93 -16.91
CA ASP A 94 4.94 15.79 -17.98
C ASP A 94 4.41 14.90 -19.11
N PRO A 95 3.12 14.98 -19.47
CA PRO A 95 2.56 14.15 -20.55
C PRO A 95 3.31 14.29 -21.86
N ASP A 96 3.91 15.45 -22.13
CA ASP A 96 4.68 15.73 -23.32
C ASP A 96 6.15 15.28 -23.24
N ALA A 97 6.59 14.79 -22.06
CA ALA A 97 7.94 14.27 -21.93
C ALA A 97 8.19 13.10 -22.90
N PRO A 98 9.28 13.12 -23.68
CA PRO A 98 9.61 12.04 -24.61
C PRO A 98 10.19 10.81 -23.89
N LEU A 99 9.57 10.42 -22.78
CA LEU A 99 10.00 9.31 -21.92
C LEU A 99 9.18 8.08 -22.22
N ARG A 100 9.82 6.99 -22.67
CA ARG A 100 9.16 5.71 -22.90
C ARG A 100 9.02 4.92 -21.59
N ALA A 101 8.13 3.95 -21.57
CA ALA A 101 7.95 3.06 -20.42
C ALA A 101 9.27 2.39 -20.00
N ARG A 102 10.01 1.81 -20.96
CA ARG A 102 11.33 1.19 -20.67
C ARG A 102 12.36 2.16 -20.12
N ASP A 103 12.36 3.41 -20.60
CA ASP A 103 13.31 4.43 -20.14
C ASP A 103 13.02 4.80 -18.68
N LEU A 104 11.73 4.90 -18.32
CA LEU A 104 11.30 5.13 -16.94
C LEU A 104 11.74 3.98 -16.02
N VAL A 105 11.52 2.73 -16.41
CA VAL A 105 11.98 1.57 -15.64
C VAL A 105 13.50 1.58 -15.48
N ALA A 106 14.23 1.93 -16.55
CA ALA A 106 15.68 2.01 -16.54
C ALA A 106 16.24 3.06 -15.57
N LEU A 107 15.52 4.17 -15.33
CA LEU A 107 15.91 5.18 -14.33
C LEU A 107 15.96 4.60 -12.90
N GLY A 108 15.15 3.59 -12.61
CA GLY A 108 15.18 2.90 -11.31
C GLY A 108 16.48 2.14 -11.04
N VAL A 109 17.14 1.64 -12.09
CA VAL A 109 18.48 0.99 -11.97
C VAL A 109 19.53 1.98 -11.54
N ASP A 110 19.46 3.20 -12.06
CA ASP A 110 20.50 4.22 -11.91
C ASP A 110 20.33 5.03 -10.61
N GLY A 111 19.15 5.02 -10.00
CA GLY A 111 18.81 5.85 -8.84
C GLY A 111 19.69 5.63 -7.59
N GLN A 112 20.49 4.57 -7.57
CA GLN A 112 21.41 4.24 -6.47
C GLN A 112 22.89 4.50 -6.82
N ARG A 113 23.22 4.83 -8.08
CA ARG A 113 24.57 5.04 -8.54
C ARG A 113 24.82 6.51 -8.88
N LEU A 114 25.89 7.09 -8.32
CA LEU A 114 26.39 8.39 -8.73
C LEU A 114 27.27 8.20 -9.98
N GLY A 115 26.89 8.83 -11.09
CA GLY A 115 27.66 8.81 -12.34
C GLY A 115 26.79 8.58 -13.58
N PHE A 116 27.40 8.68 -14.76
CA PHE A 116 26.73 8.33 -16.02
C PHE A 116 26.54 6.82 -16.10
N ALA A 117 25.29 6.40 -16.27
CA ALA A 117 24.97 5.00 -16.52
C ALA A 117 25.50 4.60 -17.90
N LEU A 118 26.55 3.77 -17.93
CA LEU A 118 27.01 3.17 -19.17
C LEU A 118 25.97 2.12 -19.62
N PRO A 119 25.64 2.06 -20.93
CA PRO A 119 24.81 0.99 -21.47
C PRO A 119 25.47 -0.36 -21.15
N SER A 120 24.76 -1.23 -20.41
CA SER A 120 25.19 -2.60 -20.18
C SER A 120 24.08 -3.56 -20.59
N ARG A 121 24.46 -4.73 -21.11
CA ARG A 121 23.52 -5.78 -21.45
C ARG A 121 22.74 -6.25 -20.23
N ASP A 122 23.39 -6.35 -19.08
CA ASP A 122 22.75 -6.76 -17.82
C ASP A 122 21.66 -5.76 -17.39
N ARG A 123 21.91 -4.45 -17.56
CA ARG A 123 20.91 -3.42 -17.30
C ARG A 123 19.71 -3.55 -18.23
N ALA A 124 19.96 -3.74 -19.52
CA ALA A 124 18.87 -3.92 -20.49
C ALA A 124 18.06 -5.18 -20.20
N ASN A 125 18.71 -6.30 -19.90
CA ASN A 125 18.05 -7.56 -19.55
C ASN A 125 17.19 -7.41 -18.28
N LEU A 126 17.70 -6.72 -17.25
CA LEU A 126 16.95 -6.47 -16.02
C LEU A 126 15.70 -5.62 -16.27
N VAL A 127 15.79 -4.59 -17.12
CA VAL A 127 14.64 -3.77 -17.50
C VAL A 127 13.60 -4.60 -18.22
N GLU A 128 14.00 -5.42 -19.20
CA GLU A 128 13.09 -6.31 -19.92
C GLU A 128 12.45 -7.34 -18.99
N GLU A 129 13.21 -7.91 -18.05
CA GLU A 129 12.68 -8.83 -17.05
C GLU A 129 11.61 -8.17 -16.19
N MET A 130 11.84 -6.93 -15.71
CA MET A 130 10.86 -6.22 -14.87
C MET A 130 9.64 -5.80 -15.67
N LEU A 131 9.78 -5.39 -16.94
CA LEU A 131 8.65 -5.12 -17.83
C LEU A 131 7.82 -6.39 -18.06
N ALA A 132 8.46 -7.52 -18.29
CA ALA A 132 7.78 -8.81 -18.42
C ALA A 132 7.04 -9.21 -17.13
N ALA A 133 7.66 -9.01 -15.96
CA ALA A 133 7.07 -9.34 -14.66
C ALA A 133 5.76 -8.59 -14.38
N VAL A 134 5.58 -7.40 -14.97
CA VAL A 134 4.37 -6.59 -14.84
C VAL A 134 3.47 -6.61 -16.08
N ASP A 135 3.72 -7.52 -17.03
CA ASP A 135 2.98 -7.65 -18.31
C ASP A 135 3.00 -6.36 -19.15
N ALA A 136 4.14 -5.61 -19.13
CA ALA A 136 4.30 -4.31 -19.79
C ALA A 136 5.15 -4.35 -21.07
N THR A 137 5.58 -5.52 -21.53
CA THR A 137 6.50 -5.68 -22.68
C THR A 137 5.91 -5.10 -23.98
N HIS A 138 4.60 -5.25 -24.19
CA HIS A 138 3.94 -4.85 -25.44
C HIS A 138 3.80 -3.34 -25.62
N PHE A 139 3.88 -2.55 -24.54
CA PHE A 139 3.90 -1.08 -24.58
C PHE A 139 5.21 -0.47 -24.04
N ALA A 140 6.27 -1.26 -23.94
CA ALA A 140 7.56 -0.81 -23.41
C ALA A 140 8.14 0.40 -24.18
N ASP A 141 7.90 0.51 -25.47
CA ASP A 141 8.35 1.63 -26.30
C ASP A 141 7.35 2.78 -26.42
N THR A 142 6.18 2.66 -25.81
CA THR A 142 5.17 3.71 -25.77
C THR A 142 5.59 4.82 -24.81
N ARG A 143 5.31 6.08 -25.16
CA ARG A 143 5.53 7.23 -24.25
C ARG A 143 4.63 7.10 -23.03
N VAL A 144 5.16 7.36 -21.85
CA VAL A 144 4.42 7.21 -20.58
C VAL A 144 3.16 8.08 -20.55
N GLY A 145 3.21 9.29 -21.12
CA GLY A 145 2.04 10.17 -21.21
C GLY A 145 0.89 9.63 -22.08
N ASN A 146 1.15 8.66 -22.96
CA ASN A 146 0.14 8.03 -23.82
C ASN A 146 -0.44 6.72 -23.27
N LEU A 147 0.06 6.27 -22.12
CA LEU A 147 -0.39 5.06 -21.46
C LEU A 147 -1.68 5.32 -20.67
N SER A 148 -2.56 4.31 -20.62
CA SER A 148 -3.69 4.29 -19.69
C SER A 148 -3.23 4.34 -18.23
N GLY A 149 -4.10 4.68 -17.29
CA GLY A 149 -3.77 4.70 -15.86
C GLY A 149 -3.26 3.35 -15.34
N GLY A 150 -3.86 2.25 -15.76
CA GLY A 150 -3.43 0.90 -15.41
C GLY A 150 -2.05 0.53 -15.98
N GLU A 151 -1.78 0.91 -17.24
CA GLU A 151 -0.46 0.72 -17.87
C GLU A 151 0.62 1.56 -17.19
N GLN A 152 0.33 2.84 -16.87
CA GLN A 152 1.24 3.69 -16.10
C GLN A 152 1.56 3.07 -14.74
N GLN A 153 0.55 2.53 -14.07
CA GLN A 153 0.72 1.87 -12.77
C GLN A 153 1.63 0.63 -12.88
N ARG A 154 1.47 -0.19 -13.92
CA ARG A 154 2.36 -1.33 -14.20
C ARG A 154 3.81 -0.87 -14.39
N VAL A 155 4.04 0.20 -15.16
CA VAL A 155 5.39 0.76 -15.38
C VAL A 155 6.01 1.28 -14.07
N LEU A 156 5.23 1.94 -13.20
CA LEU A 156 5.70 2.39 -11.89
C LEU A 156 6.05 1.24 -10.95
N ILE A 157 5.27 0.15 -10.99
CA ILE A 157 5.59 -1.08 -10.26
C ILE A 157 6.90 -1.68 -10.79
N ALA A 158 7.08 -1.79 -12.13
CA ALA A 158 8.34 -2.27 -12.72
C ALA A 158 9.53 -1.40 -12.32
N HIS A 159 9.38 -0.06 -12.34
CA HIS A 159 10.39 0.88 -11.88
C HIS A 159 10.80 0.63 -10.42
N ALA A 160 9.83 0.34 -9.54
CA ALA A 160 10.11 0.03 -8.14
C ALA A 160 10.78 -1.34 -7.96
N LEU A 161 10.45 -2.32 -8.81
CA LEU A 161 10.98 -3.68 -8.77
C LEU A 161 12.42 -3.79 -9.29
N VAL A 162 12.84 -2.90 -10.17
CA VAL A 162 14.15 -2.98 -10.83
C VAL A 162 15.33 -2.90 -9.85
N SER A 163 15.12 -2.32 -8.66
CA SER A 163 16.10 -2.34 -7.56
C SER A 163 16.15 -3.66 -6.80
N GLN A 164 15.35 -4.66 -7.21
CA GLN A 164 15.22 -5.98 -6.57
C GLN A 164 14.92 -5.86 -5.07
N PRO A 165 13.85 -5.15 -4.69
CA PRO A 165 13.51 -4.91 -3.30
C PRO A 165 13.01 -6.19 -2.62
N ARG A 166 13.09 -6.22 -1.29
CA ARG A 166 12.43 -7.24 -0.45
C ARG A 166 11.11 -6.75 0.14
N LEU A 167 10.86 -5.45 0.10
CA LEU A 167 9.64 -4.79 0.54
C LEU A 167 9.18 -3.82 -0.55
N LEU A 168 7.97 -3.97 -1.03
CA LEU A 168 7.32 -3.04 -1.95
C LEU A 168 6.27 -2.23 -1.19
N LEU A 169 6.48 -0.91 -1.13
CA LEU A 169 5.55 0.04 -0.56
C LEU A 169 4.77 0.71 -1.69
N LEU A 170 3.43 0.66 -1.63
CA LEU A 170 2.58 1.31 -2.63
C LEU A 170 1.59 2.26 -1.94
N ASP A 171 1.73 3.56 -2.23
CA ASP A 171 0.87 4.58 -1.64
C ASP A 171 -0.34 4.86 -2.55
N GLU A 172 -1.50 4.31 -2.19
CA GLU A 172 -2.78 4.40 -2.91
C GLU A 172 -2.69 4.09 -4.42
N PRO A 173 -2.07 2.97 -4.83
CA PRO A 173 -1.80 2.67 -6.23
C PRO A 173 -3.05 2.37 -7.07
N LEU A 174 -4.19 2.17 -6.43
CA LEU A 174 -5.49 1.90 -7.07
C LEU A 174 -6.33 3.16 -7.25
N ALA A 175 -5.87 4.31 -6.72
CA ALA A 175 -6.59 5.57 -6.86
C ALA A 175 -6.69 5.97 -8.35
N ASN A 176 -7.89 6.39 -8.75
CA ASN A 176 -8.20 6.79 -10.13
C ASN A 176 -8.14 5.67 -11.20
N LEU A 177 -8.08 4.42 -10.80
CA LEU A 177 -8.27 3.27 -11.70
C LEU A 177 -9.73 2.83 -11.68
N ASP A 178 -10.21 2.36 -12.83
CA ASP A 178 -11.49 1.66 -12.90
C ASP A 178 -11.42 0.32 -12.16
N LEU A 179 -12.57 -0.32 -11.97
CA LEU A 179 -12.68 -1.55 -11.19
C LEU A 179 -11.86 -2.69 -11.82
N ALA A 180 -11.88 -2.84 -13.15
CA ALA A 180 -11.17 -3.91 -13.85
C ALA A 180 -9.66 -3.73 -13.73
N SER A 181 -9.15 -2.53 -14.02
CA SER A 181 -7.74 -2.18 -13.87
C SER A 181 -7.26 -2.35 -12.42
N SER A 182 -8.09 -1.98 -11.43
CA SER A 182 -7.76 -2.18 -10.01
C SER A 182 -7.60 -3.65 -9.66
N GLN A 183 -8.51 -4.51 -10.14
CA GLN A 183 -8.46 -5.96 -9.91
C GLN A 183 -7.21 -6.58 -10.57
N GLU A 184 -6.86 -6.16 -11.79
CA GLU A 184 -5.66 -6.62 -12.48
C GLU A 184 -4.38 -6.24 -11.72
N ILE A 185 -4.27 -5.00 -11.23
CA ILE A 185 -3.12 -4.55 -10.44
C ILE A 185 -3.01 -5.32 -9.13
N VAL A 186 -4.11 -5.58 -8.45
CA VAL A 186 -4.12 -6.39 -7.21
C VAL A 186 -3.66 -7.82 -7.49
N ALA A 187 -4.17 -8.46 -8.54
CA ALA A 187 -3.76 -9.80 -8.95
C ALA A 187 -2.27 -9.85 -9.33
N LEU A 188 -1.78 -8.84 -10.07
CA LEU A 188 -0.36 -8.69 -10.42
C LEU A 188 0.52 -8.59 -9.17
N LEU A 189 0.18 -7.72 -8.23
CA LEU A 189 0.95 -7.54 -6.99
C LEU A 189 0.95 -8.81 -6.13
N SER A 190 -0.18 -9.52 -6.05
CA SER A 190 -0.27 -10.80 -5.34
C SER A 190 0.63 -11.87 -5.98
N ARG A 191 0.65 -11.95 -7.32
CA ARG A 191 1.54 -12.83 -8.06
C ARG A 191 3.02 -12.51 -7.77
N ILE A 192 3.41 -11.25 -7.92
CA ILE A 192 4.78 -10.78 -7.67
C ILE A 192 5.22 -11.09 -6.23
N SER A 193 4.36 -10.83 -5.25
CA SER A 193 4.63 -11.12 -3.83
C SER A 193 5.01 -12.58 -3.63
N LYS A 194 4.23 -13.50 -4.19
CA LYS A 194 4.41 -14.94 -4.02
C LYS A 194 5.57 -15.51 -4.83
N GLU A 195 5.68 -15.13 -6.11
CA GLU A 195 6.71 -15.68 -7.00
C GLU A 195 8.12 -15.20 -6.66
N ARG A 196 8.26 -13.97 -6.13
CA ARG A 196 9.55 -13.34 -5.84
C ARG A 196 9.87 -13.23 -4.35
N ASP A 197 9.02 -13.76 -3.47
CA ASP A 197 9.12 -13.65 -1.99
C ASP A 197 9.29 -12.19 -1.51
N ILE A 198 8.61 -11.26 -2.21
CA ILE A 198 8.61 -9.82 -1.90
C ILE A 198 7.44 -9.50 -0.98
N ALA A 199 7.73 -8.89 0.18
CA ALA A 199 6.70 -8.34 1.03
C ALA A 199 6.00 -7.15 0.34
N VAL A 200 4.67 -7.09 0.37
CA VAL A 200 3.88 -5.99 -0.17
C VAL A 200 3.16 -5.27 0.97
N LEU A 201 3.34 -3.96 1.09
CA LEU A 201 2.54 -3.10 1.94
C LEU A 201 1.86 -2.03 1.07
N ILE A 202 0.56 -2.20 0.87
CA ILE A 202 -0.25 -1.35 0.00
C ILE A 202 -1.21 -0.48 0.83
N SER A 203 -1.14 0.84 0.66
CA SER A 203 -2.13 1.72 1.28
C SER A 203 -3.38 1.85 0.41
N ALA A 204 -4.54 1.85 1.05
CA ALA A 204 -5.81 2.09 0.38
C ALA A 204 -6.82 2.75 1.35
N HIS A 205 -7.81 3.43 0.80
CA HIS A 205 -8.97 3.90 1.55
C HIS A 205 -10.11 2.87 1.53
N GLU A 206 -10.16 2.02 0.50
CA GLU A 206 -11.11 0.90 0.39
C GLU A 206 -10.38 -0.44 0.50
N MET A 207 -10.89 -1.32 1.37
CA MET A 207 -10.28 -2.63 1.60
C MET A 207 -10.82 -3.71 0.66
N ASN A 208 -12.04 -3.56 0.15
CA ASN A 208 -12.72 -4.62 -0.59
C ASN A 208 -11.95 -5.18 -1.80
N PRO A 209 -11.26 -4.37 -2.63
CA PRO A 209 -10.45 -4.90 -3.73
C PRO A 209 -9.27 -5.76 -3.25
N LEU A 210 -8.78 -5.53 -2.03
CA LEU A 210 -7.60 -6.19 -1.48
C LEU A 210 -7.93 -7.44 -0.65
N LEU A 211 -9.14 -7.53 -0.09
CA LEU A 211 -9.56 -8.63 0.80
C LEU A 211 -9.23 -10.03 0.27
N PRO A 212 -9.43 -10.35 -1.03
CA PRO A 212 -9.18 -11.69 -1.53
C PRO A 212 -7.71 -12.12 -1.53
N VAL A 213 -6.78 -11.17 -1.45
CA VAL A 213 -5.33 -11.42 -1.57
C VAL A 213 -4.53 -11.04 -0.34
N MET A 214 -5.12 -10.30 0.61
CA MET A 214 -4.45 -9.87 1.83
C MET A 214 -4.25 -11.04 2.81
N ASP A 215 -2.99 -11.23 3.23
CA ASP A 215 -2.65 -12.13 4.35
C ASP A 215 -2.83 -11.42 5.69
N ARG A 216 -2.64 -10.10 5.70
CA ARG A 216 -2.70 -9.24 6.90
C ARG A 216 -3.26 -7.86 6.57
N ILE A 217 -3.91 -7.26 7.56
CA ILE A 217 -4.34 -5.87 7.53
C ILE A 217 -3.68 -5.06 8.66
N VAL A 218 -3.35 -3.83 8.36
CA VAL A 218 -3.05 -2.75 9.32
C VAL A 218 -4.14 -1.71 9.13
N TYR A 219 -5.10 -1.69 10.03
CA TYR A 219 -6.21 -0.73 9.97
C TYR A 219 -5.87 0.51 10.81
N MET A 220 -5.88 1.68 10.17
CA MET A 220 -5.52 2.95 10.80
C MET A 220 -6.74 3.85 10.99
N ALA A 221 -6.91 4.37 12.21
CA ALA A 221 -7.88 5.40 12.53
C ALA A 221 -7.32 6.33 13.62
N ALA A 222 -7.56 7.62 13.51
CA ALA A 222 -7.15 8.64 14.47
C ALA A 222 -5.66 8.54 14.90
N GLY A 223 -4.78 8.17 13.97
CA GLY A 223 -3.34 8.03 14.24
C GLY A 223 -2.92 6.73 14.93
N ARG A 224 -3.86 5.87 15.34
CA ARG A 224 -3.62 4.55 15.93
C ARG A 224 -3.79 3.46 14.88
N ALA A 225 -3.33 2.24 15.18
CA ALA A 225 -3.45 1.10 14.27
C ALA A 225 -3.83 -0.18 15.02
N ALA A 226 -4.68 -0.99 14.39
CA ALA A 226 -4.88 -2.40 14.73
C ALA A 226 -4.30 -3.27 13.61
N SER A 227 -3.57 -4.33 13.94
CA SER A 227 -2.90 -5.18 12.95
C SER A 227 -3.09 -6.66 13.25
N GLY A 228 -3.43 -7.43 12.24
CA GLY A 228 -3.65 -8.88 12.35
C GLY A 228 -4.20 -9.48 11.05
N PRO A 229 -4.62 -10.75 11.05
CA PRO A 229 -5.47 -11.33 10.01
C PRO A 229 -6.72 -10.47 9.80
N ALA A 230 -7.23 -10.42 8.56
CA ALA A 230 -8.35 -9.53 8.22
C ALA A 230 -9.64 -9.85 9.02
N ASP A 231 -9.88 -11.11 9.32
CA ASP A 231 -11.04 -11.58 10.09
C ASP A 231 -10.95 -11.23 11.59
N GLU A 232 -9.76 -11.06 12.12
CA GLU A 232 -9.54 -10.65 13.52
C GLU A 232 -9.63 -9.14 13.70
N VAL A 233 -9.14 -8.36 12.73
CA VAL A 233 -9.11 -6.89 12.81
C VAL A 233 -10.42 -6.26 12.35
N ILE A 234 -11.05 -6.80 11.29
CA ILE A 234 -12.30 -6.27 10.73
C ILE A 234 -13.50 -6.79 11.54
N ARG A 235 -13.59 -6.31 12.77
CA ARG A 235 -14.66 -6.63 13.73
C ARG A 235 -15.18 -5.35 14.37
N THR A 236 -16.47 -5.34 14.69
CA THR A 236 -17.14 -4.19 15.32
C THR A 236 -16.44 -3.76 16.61
N ASP A 237 -16.10 -4.71 17.49
CA ASP A 237 -15.42 -4.43 18.76
C ASP A 237 -14.03 -3.79 18.56
N VAL A 238 -13.20 -4.37 17.68
CA VAL A 238 -11.83 -3.88 17.41
C VAL A 238 -11.87 -2.50 16.74
N LEU A 239 -12.71 -2.32 15.73
CA LEU A 239 -12.79 -1.04 15.04
C LEU A 239 -13.45 0.04 15.89
N SER A 240 -14.43 -0.28 16.72
CA SER A 240 -15.04 0.67 17.67
C SER A 240 -14.01 1.18 18.69
N GLU A 241 -13.17 0.28 19.23
CA GLU A 241 -12.07 0.68 20.11
C GLU A 241 -11.05 1.57 19.39
N LEU A 242 -10.70 1.22 18.15
CA LEU A 242 -9.74 1.96 17.35
C LEU A 242 -10.23 3.38 17.02
N TYR A 243 -11.51 3.51 16.67
CA TYR A 243 -12.16 4.80 16.37
C TYR A 243 -12.51 5.61 17.62
N GLY A 244 -12.60 4.97 18.80
CA GLY A 244 -13.06 5.58 20.03
C GLY A 244 -14.55 5.90 20.06
N GLN A 245 -15.32 5.31 19.14
CA GLN A 245 -16.79 5.42 19.02
C GLN A 245 -17.34 4.16 18.40
N HIS A 246 -18.65 3.92 18.57
CA HIS A 246 -19.29 2.75 17.99
C HIS A 246 -19.22 2.76 16.46
N VAL A 247 -18.82 1.65 15.88
CA VAL A 247 -18.70 1.43 14.44
C VAL A 247 -19.24 0.03 14.12
N ASP A 248 -20.20 -0.04 13.21
CA ASP A 248 -20.73 -1.31 12.73
C ASP A 248 -19.91 -1.87 11.57
N VAL A 249 -19.57 -3.15 11.64
CA VAL A 249 -18.94 -3.89 10.54
C VAL A 249 -19.98 -4.82 9.92
N LEU A 250 -20.44 -4.47 8.73
CA LEU A 250 -21.41 -5.22 7.98
C LEU A 250 -20.74 -6.02 6.87
N ARG A 251 -21.13 -7.28 6.69
CA ARG A 251 -20.70 -8.13 5.58
C ARG A 251 -21.89 -8.40 4.67
N VAL A 252 -21.85 -7.85 3.45
CA VAL A 252 -22.94 -7.98 2.47
C VAL A 252 -22.35 -8.49 1.16
N GLN A 253 -22.81 -9.64 0.70
CA GLN A 253 -22.37 -10.26 -0.56
C GLN A 253 -20.83 -10.33 -0.71
N GLY A 254 -20.13 -10.70 0.36
CA GLY A 254 -18.65 -10.80 0.37
C GLY A 254 -17.92 -9.46 0.48
N ARG A 255 -18.62 -8.34 0.54
CA ARG A 255 -18.06 -7.01 0.79
C ARG A 255 -18.14 -6.64 2.26
N VAL A 256 -17.16 -5.91 2.73
CA VAL A 256 -17.14 -5.33 4.08
C VAL A 256 -17.47 -3.85 4.00
N LEU A 257 -18.42 -3.43 4.82
CA LEU A 257 -18.79 -2.03 5.01
C LEU A 257 -18.52 -1.69 6.47
N VAL A 258 -17.83 -0.58 6.70
CA VAL A 258 -17.58 -0.01 8.03
C VAL A 258 -18.41 1.26 8.13
N VAL A 259 -19.41 1.25 9.00
CA VAL A 259 -20.36 2.34 9.15
C VAL A 259 -20.19 2.93 10.54
N ALA A 260 -19.96 4.24 10.63
CA ALA A 260 -19.97 4.91 11.92
C ALA A 260 -21.40 4.82 12.49
N GLY A 261 -21.55 4.24 13.68
CA GLY A 261 -22.82 4.21 14.38
C GLY A 261 -23.26 5.64 14.65
N GLY A 262 -24.40 6.07 14.09
CA GLY A 262 -25.03 7.32 14.49
C GLY A 262 -25.39 7.23 15.97
N ALA A 263 -25.05 8.26 16.74
CA ALA A 263 -25.65 8.45 18.03
C ALA A 263 -27.18 8.46 17.82
N ASP A 264 -27.86 7.45 18.41
CA ASP A 264 -29.30 7.35 18.58
C ASP A 264 -30.16 7.93 17.44
N ALA A 265 -30.42 7.12 16.44
CA ALA A 265 -31.68 7.27 15.70
C ALA A 265 -32.80 6.87 16.66
N ASP A 266 -33.37 7.86 17.33
CA ASP A 266 -34.61 7.71 18.12
C ASP A 266 -35.68 7.10 17.21
N PRO A 267 -36.23 5.90 17.48
CA PRO A 267 -37.15 5.24 16.56
C PRO A 267 -38.49 5.98 16.40
N GLU A 268 -38.73 7.06 17.12
CA GLU A 268 -39.99 7.82 17.09
C GLU A 268 -40.03 9.00 16.10
N ALA A 269 -38.92 9.35 15.40
CA ALA A 269 -38.89 10.45 14.45
C ALA A 269 -39.22 10.08 12.99
N ALA A 270 -39.67 8.84 12.71
CA ALA A 270 -40.09 8.43 11.36
C ALA A 270 -41.56 8.78 11.06
N GLY A 271 -41.91 10.07 11.24
CA GLY A 271 -43.19 10.64 10.85
C GLY A 271 -43.04 11.62 9.70
N HIS A 272 -43.48 11.21 8.51
CA HIS A 272 -43.90 12.05 7.39
C HIS A 272 -42.86 13.01 6.75
N HIS A 273 -42.16 12.57 5.73
CA HIS A 273 -41.90 13.38 4.55
C HIS A 273 -41.82 12.51 3.30
N HIS A 274 -42.94 12.47 2.55
CA HIS A 274 -42.94 12.00 1.18
C HIS A 274 -42.19 13.04 0.31
N HIS A 275 -41.03 12.68 -0.21
CA HIS A 275 -40.46 13.39 -1.35
C HIS A 275 -40.74 12.59 -2.62
N HIS A 276 -41.54 13.19 -3.48
CA HIS A 276 -41.73 12.81 -4.87
C HIS A 276 -40.41 12.92 -5.62
N VAL A 277 -39.95 11.82 -6.19
CA VAL A 277 -38.87 11.81 -7.19
C VAL A 277 -39.55 11.91 -8.56
N GLU A 278 -39.45 13.05 -9.20
CA GLU A 278 -39.75 13.20 -10.64
C GLU A 278 -38.63 12.59 -11.47
N ILE A 279 -39.01 11.59 -12.26
CA ILE A 279 -38.12 11.03 -13.31
C ILE A 279 -38.40 11.87 -14.56
N VAL A 280 -37.40 12.64 -15.00
CA VAL A 280 -37.42 13.30 -16.31
C VAL A 280 -36.73 12.37 -17.31
N SER A 281 -37.50 12.09 -18.37
CA SER A 281 -37.15 11.27 -19.54
C SER A 281 -36.08 11.92 -20.43
#